data_bcb29d2155515d077fb6614d8acaf9bf
#
_entry.id   bcb29d2155515d077fb6614d8acaf9bf
#
_cell.length_a   1.000
_cell.length_b   1.000
_cell.length_c   1.000
_cell.angle_alpha   90.00
_cell.angle_beta   90.00
_cell.angle_gamma   90.00
#
_symmetry.space_group_name_H-M   'P 1'
#
loop_
_entity.id
_entity.type
_entity.pdbx_description
1 polymer ?
#
loop_
_entity_poly.entity_id
_entity_poly.type
_entity_poly.pdbx_seq_one_letter_code
_entity_poly.pdbx_strand_id
1 'polypeptide(L)' 'LEFFSIKVPNGPLTSRLQHIQVGDTIIVNGKPTGTLLLSNLRPGKRLWLFATGTGFAPFASILRDPETYD' A
#
# COMPACT_ATOMS: atom_id res chain seq x y z
N LEU A 1 -10.63 2.35 -1.26
CA LEU A 1 -9.41 2.19 -0.44
C LEU A 1 -9.07 0.72 -0.34
N GLU A 2 -7.83 0.39 -0.65
CA GLU A 2 -7.36 -0.98 -0.71
C GLU A 2 -6.06 -1.13 0.07
N PHE A 3 -5.94 -2.23 0.81
CA PHE A 3 -4.75 -2.53 1.59
C PHE A 3 -4.22 -3.92 1.22
N PHE A 4 -2.90 -4.05 1.18
CA PHE A 4 -2.22 -5.34 1.02
C PHE A 4 -1.53 -5.69 2.33
N SER A 5 -1.79 -6.89 2.84
CA SER A 5 -1.12 -7.39 4.03
C SER A 5 -0.83 -8.88 3.90
N ILE A 6 0.17 -9.36 4.62
CA ILE A 6 0.47 -10.78 4.70
C ILE A 6 -0.01 -11.32 6.05
N LYS A 7 -0.35 -12.59 6.07
CA LYS A 7 -0.75 -13.26 7.31
C LYS A 7 0.50 -13.70 8.08
N VAL A 8 0.79 -13.03 9.17
CA VAL A 8 1.90 -13.39 10.06
C VAL A 8 1.31 -14.05 11.30
N PRO A 9 1.53 -15.36 11.53
CA PRO A 9 0.85 -16.09 12.61
C PRO A 9 1.00 -15.48 13.99
N ASN A 10 2.17 -14.91 14.29
CA ASN A 10 2.45 -14.27 15.57
C ASN A 10 2.48 -12.74 15.50
N GLY A 11 2.02 -12.17 14.37
CA GLY A 11 1.95 -10.71 14.23
C GLY A 11 0.86 -10.11 15.11
N PRO A 12 1.11 -8.99 15.79
CA PRO A 12 0.12 -8.39 16.69
C PRO A 12 -1.14 -7.91 15.96
N LEU A 13 -1.02 -7.49 14.71
CA LEU A 13 -2.14 -7.01 13.90
C LEU A 13 -2.62 -8.06 12.90
N THR A 14 -1.73 -8.61 12.09
CA THR A 14 -2.12 -9.49 10.99
C THR A 14 -2.66 -10.83 11.46
N SER A 15 -2.27 -11.31 12.66
CA SER A 15 -2.87 -12.51 13.24
C SER A 15 -4.37 -12.34 13.52
N ARG A 16 -4.82 -11.12 13.73
CA ARG A 16 -6.23 -10.78 13.90
C ARG A 16 -6.91 -10.44 12.58
N LEU A 17 -6.22 -9.68 11.72
CA LEU A 17 -6.77 -9.27 10.42
C LEU A 17 -7.08 -10.45 9.51
N GLN A 18 -6.35 -11.57 9.63
CA GLN A 18 -6.60 -12.74 8.79
C GLN A 18 -8.01 -13.31 8.95
N HIS A 19 -8.70 -12.97 10.03
CA HIS A 19 -10.05 -13.46 10.33
C HIS A 19 -11.16 -12.49 9.95
N ILE A 20 -10.86 -11.32 9.40
CA ILE A 20 -11.90 -10.36 9.03
C ILE A 20 -12.72 -10.87 7.85
N GLN A 21 -13.98 -10.48 7.85
CA GLN A 21 -14.95 -10.85 6.83
C GLN A 21 -15.63 -9.60 6.29
N VAL A 22 -16.28 -9.76 5.13
CA VAL A 22 -17.06 -8.68 4.54
C VAL A 22 -18.14 -8.23 5.51
N GLY A 23 -18.22 -6.93 5.75
CA GLY A 23 -19.14 -6.34 6.71
C GLY A 23 -18.52 -6.03 8.06
N ASP A 24 -17.33 -6.56 8.34
CA ASP A 24 -16.60 -6.22 9.56
C ASP A 24 -16.08 -4.79 9.51
N THR A 25 -15.95 -4.18 10.69
CA THR A 25 -15.44 -2.82 10.82
C THR A 25 -14.00 -2.84 11.31
N ILE A 26 -13.16 -2.02 10.70
CA ILE A 26 -11.78 -1.82 11.15
C ILE A 26 -11.52 -0.33 11.36
N ILE A 27 -10.58 -0.04 12.26
CA ILE A 27 -10.17 1.33 12.54
C ILE A 27 -9.00 1.67 11.60
N VAL A 28 -9.15 2.76 10.84
CA VAL A 28 -8.10 3.28 9.96
C VAL A 28 -7.71 4.66 10.46
N ASN A 29 -6.40 4.83 10.68
CA ASN A 29 -5.89 6.14 11.08
C ASN A 29 -6.07 7.14 9.93
N GLY A 30 -6.60 8.33 10.24
CA GLY A 30 -6.86 9.35 9.24
C GLY A 30 -5.59 10.04 8.69
N LYS A 31 -4.45 9.86 9.35
CA LYS A 31 -3.19 10.50 8.91
C LYS A 31 -2.29 9.47 8.22
N PRO A 32 -2.13 9.55 6.89
CA PRO A 32 -1.20 8.70 6.19
C PRO A 32 0.25 9.06 6.55
N THR A 33 1.12 8.06 6.57
CA THR A 33 2.55 8.23 6.81
C THR A 33 3.34 7.55 5.70
N GLY A 34 4.62 7.86 5.61
CA GLY A 34 5.50 7.30 4.59
C GLY A 34 5.94 8.35 3.59
N THR A 35 6.94 8.01 2.81
CA THR A 35 7.62 8.95 1.92
C THR A 35 7.69 8.50 0.46
N LEU A 36 7.15 7.33 0.13
CA LEU A 36 7.16 6.84 -1.25
C LEU A 36 6.01 7.48 -2.03
N LEU A 37 6.26 8.69 -2.50
CA LEU A 37 5.32 9.52 -3.24
C LEU A 37 5.94 9.93 -4.57
N LEU A 38 5.10 10.09 -5.60
CA LEU A 38 5.56 10.59 -6.90
C LEU A 38 6.29 11.93 -6.79
N SER A 39 5.80 12.80 -5.92
CA SER A 39 6.38 14.14 -5.71
C SER A 39 7.81 14.10 -5.14
N ASN A 40 8.21 12.98 -4.55
CA ASN A 40 9.56 12.81 -4.00
C ASN A 40 10.54 12.19 -4.99
N LEU A 41 10.09 11.84 -6.18
CA LEU A 41 10.91 11.24 -7.23
C LEU A 41 11.44 12.30 -8.17
N ARG A 42 12.62 12.05 -8.74
CA ARG A 42 13.18 12.94 -9.77
C ARG A 42 12.45 12.75 -11.09
N PRO A 43 12.27 13.82 -11.89
CA PRO A 43 11.66 13.68 -13.21
C PRO A 43 12.47 12.74 -14.10
N GLY A 44 11.78 11.98 -14.94
CA GLY A 44 12.39 11.06 -15.89
C GLY A 44 11.33 10.50 -16.84
N LYS A 45 11.80 9.79 -17.87
CA LYS A 45 10.91 9.21 -18.88
C LYS A 45 10.42 7.82 -18.50
N ARG A 46 11.07 7.16 -17.55
CA ARG A 46 10.78 5.79 -17.15
C ARG A 46 10.75 5.68 -15.65
N LEU A 47 9.84 4.89 -15.14
CA LEU A 47 9.72 4.59 -13.74
C LEU A 47 9.88 3.07 -13.56
N TRP A 48 10.90 2.68 -12.81
CA TRP A 48 11.17 1.29 -12.50
C TRP A 48 10.63 0.97 -11.11
N LEU A 49 9.83 -0.10 -11.01
CA LEU A 49 9.17 -0.51 -9.77
C LEU A 49 9.65 -1.91 -9.38
N PHE A 50 10.33 -2.02 -8.25
CA PHE A 50 10.82 -3.29 -7.72
C PHE A 50 10.14 -3.56 -6.38
N ALA A 51 9.48 -4.68 -6.25
CA ALA A 51 8.75 -5.01 -5.02
C ALA A 51 8.78 -6.50 -4.72
N THR A 52 8.77 -6.81 -3.43
CA THR A 52 8.53 -8.17 -2.92
C THR A 52 7.44 -8.09 -1.87
N GLY A 53 6.61 -9.13 -1.79
CA GLY A 53 5.53 -9.21 -0.80
C GLY A 53 4.62 -7.99 -0.82
N THR A 54 4.35 -7.42 0.34
CA THR A 54 3.49 -6.24 0.49
C THR A 54 4.10 -4.95 -0.05
N GLY A 55 5.38 -4.96 -0.42
CA GLY A 55 6.03 -3.80 -1.04
C GLY A 55 5.39 -3.36 -2.35
N PHE A 56 4.55 -4.20 -2.96
CA PHE A 56 3.79 -3.84 -4.15
C PHE A 56 2.69 -2.81 -3.88
N ALA A 57 2.21 -2.69 -2.65
CA ALA A 57 1.07 -1.82 -2.32
C ALA A 57 1.26 -0.36 -2.76
N PRO A 58 2.37 0.33 -2.44
CA PRO A 58 2.57 1.70 -2.91
C PRO A 58 2.66 1.79 -4.43
N PHE A 59 3.19 0.77 -5.11
CA PHE A 59 3.28 0.76 -6.56
C PHE A 59 1.91 0.58 -7.22
N ALA A 60 1.02 -0.22 -6.63
CA ALA A 60 -0.35 -0.34 -7.11
C ALA A 60 -1.06 1.02 -7.03
N SER A 61 -0.82 1.77 -5.97
CA SER A 61 -1.35 3.13 -5.81
C SER A 61 -0.81 4.08 -6.90
N ILE A 62 0.51 4.06 -7.12
CA ILE A 62 1.16 4.89 -8.14
C ILE A 62 0.63 4.56 -9.54
N LEU A 63 0.48 3.27 -9.86
CA LEU A 63 -0.02 2.85 -11.17
C LEU A 63 -1.46 3.29 -11.44
N ARG A 64 -2.25 3.51 -10.40
CA ARG A 64 -3.63 3.98 -10.51
C ARG A 64 -3.75 5.50 -10.48
N ASP A 65 -2.67 6.20 -10.15
CA ASP A 65 -2.67 7.67 -10.07
C ASP A 65 -2.57 8.25 -11.49
N PRO A 66 -3.53 9.10 -11.91
CA PRO A 66 -3.45 9.74 -13.24
C PRO A 66 -2.19 10.58 -13.45
N GLU A 67 -1.64 11.17 -12.39
CA GLU A 67 -0.41 11.98 -12.48
C GLU A 67 0.81 11.18 -12.94
N THR A 68 0.79 9.84 -12.75
CA THR A 68 1.89 8.98 -13.18
C THR A 68 2.13 9.06 -14.69
N TYR A 69 1.08 9.33 -15.45
CA TYR A 69 1.08 9.28 -16.92
C TYR A 69 1.14 10.66 -17.58
N ASP A 70 1.23 11.70 -16.77
CA ASP A 70 1.29 13.09 -17.30
C ASP A 70 2.71 13.53 -17.66
#